data_39eb7f0d421f53a3a5f3c6f8fc7c69ad
#
_entry.id   39eb7f0d421f53a3a5f3c6f8fc7c69ad
#
_cell.length_a   1.000
_cell.length_b   1.000
_cell.length_c   1.000
_cell.angle_alpha   90.00
_cell.angle_beta   90.00
_cell.angle_gamma   90.00
#
_symmetry.space_group_name_H-M   'P 1'
#
loop_
_entity.id
_entity.type
_entity.pdbx_description
1 polymer ?
#
loop_
_entity_poly.entity_id
_entity_poly.type
_entity_poly.pdbx_seq_one_letter_code
_entity_poly.pdbx_strand_id
1 'polypeptide(L)'
;MIIRRSSFISALLLIDSSRLHHASGFSSIQPPHRVAGTGTGMSPSATTRLDAATALLSLGDSAKAVVAVAPVAPSAGAISDPTKVGVLLLNLGGPETGEDVEGFLYNLFADPDIIRLPPLLAPLQSLVALVISKRRAPKSREAYDSIGGGSPILQYTRAQADLMVDSLRERHGVEAKAYIGMRYWYPFTEEALDDIRKDGINALVILPMYPQFSISTSGSSLRVLQEEFAKRSDLYGPQKMFHTVIPSWYDRPGYVRSVANLIRRELDSFTPEEIEEGTSELQPVPRHVLFSAHGVPASYIEAGDPYRDQILDCVGRISALLPSEEEGVKVHLSFQSRVGPVEWLRPYTDDVLPSLGEQGVKNLVVVPISFVSEHIETLEEIDIEYRELALESGITNWRRSPALNTDASFINEMADMVAEALNEPSQSITEACVANNVGNLALESVSSQMEISSAGVGGVGYDDDLAGRARRLRKDRYSRTILKRGD
;
A
#
# COMPACT_ATOMS: atom_id res chain seq x y z
N MET A 1 -1.55 -8.83 -33.80
CA MET A 1 -1.41 -9.86 -32.75
C MET A 1 -0.60 -9.18 -31.66
N ILE A 2 -1.31 -8.39 -30.82
CA ILE A 2 -0.71 -7.50 -29.82
C ILE A 2 -0.50 -8.33 -28.56
N ILE A 3 0.75 -8.59 -28.22
CA ILE A 3 1.12 -9.19 -26.94
C ILE A 3 0.94 -8.08 -25.91
N ARG A 4 -0.17 -8.16 -25.12
CA ARG A 4 -0.39 -7.27 -23.99
C ARG A 4 0.83 -7.37 -23.06
N ARG A 5 1.58 -6.28 -22.94
CA ARG A 5 2.55 -6.09 -21.86
C ARG A 5 1.74 -6.00 -20.59
N SER A 6 1.76 -7.03 -19.76
CA SER A 6 1.10 -6.99 -18.46
C SER A 6 1.95 -6.17 -17.49
N SER A 7 1.31 -5.33 -16.68
CA SER A 7 1.92 -4.45 -15.68
C SER A 7 2.95 -5.16 -14.80
N PHE A 8 3.90 -4.41 -14.25
CA PHE A 8 5.01 -4.90 -13.42
C PHE A 8 4.59 -5.91 -12.36
N ILE A 9 3.46 -5.68 -11.71
CA ILE A 9 2.88 -6.58 -10.70
C ILE A 9 1.96 -7.63 -11.32
N SER A 10 1.21 -7.32 -12.40
CA SER A 10 0.31 -8.27 -13.09
C SER A 10 1.02 -9.51 -13.65
N ALA A 11 2.32 -9.42 -13.92
CA ALA A 11 3.12 -10.56 -14.32
C ALA A 11 3.52 -11.48 -13.13
N LEU A 12 3.06 -11.21 -11.89
CA LEU A 12 3.56 -11.89 -10.68
C LEU A 12 3.12 -13.37 -10.56
N LEU A 13 2.00 -13.79 -11.17
CA LEU A 13 1.40 -15.11 -10.89
C LEU A 13 0.88 -15.87 -12.13
N LEU A 14 1.39 -15.63 -13.34
CA LEU A 14 1.10 -16.54 -14.44
C LEU A 14 1.81 -17.90 -14.22
N ILE A 15 1.25 -18.72 -13.37
CA ILE A 15 1.37 -20.17 -13.49
C ILE A 15 0.51 -20.54 -14.69
N ASP A 16 1.16 -20.95 -15.76
CA ASP A 16 0.55 -21.36 -17.01
C ASP A 16 -0.50 -22.47 -16.77
N SER A 17 -1.78 -22.08 -16.68
CA SER A 17 -2.91 -23.00 -16.54
C SER A 17 -3.18 -23.81 -17.83
N SER A 18 -2.40 -23.62 -18.90
CA SER A 18 -2.59 -24.29 -20.19
C SER A 18 -2.14 -25.75 -20.24
N ARG A 19 -1.53 -26.31 -19.17
CA ARG A 19 -1.06 -27.70 -19.13
C ARG A 19 -1.82 -28.65 -18.18
N LEU A 20 -2.95 -28.25 -17.61
CA LEU A 20 -3.74 -29.11 -16.71
C LEU A 20 -5.12 -29.55 -17.27
N HIS A 21 -5.40 -29.34 -18.55
CA HIS A 21 -6.61 -29.86 -19.20
C HIS A 21 -6.31 -30.98 -20.17
N HIS A 22 -5.79 -32.11 -19.68
CA HIS A 22 -5.89 -33.40 -20.32
C HIS A 22 -5.84 -34.52 -19.27
N ALA A 23 -6.93 -34.74 -18.56
CA ALA A 23 -7.37 -36.01 -18.02
C ALA A 23 -8.63 -35.81 -17.17
N SER A 24 -9.78 -35.98 -17.75
CA SER A 24 -10.91 -36.74 -17.20
C SER A 24 -12.20 -36.31 -17.92
N GLY A 25 -12.64 -37.19 -18.81
CA GLY A 25 -13.99 -37.11 -19.31
C GLY A 25 -14.97 -37.55 -18.24
N PHE A 26 -16.03 -36.78 -18.07
CA PHE A 26 -17.33 -37.29 -17.62
C PHE A 26 -18.47 -36.42 -18.16
N SER A 27 -19.38 -37.12 -18.69
CA SER A 27 -20.71 -37.01 -19.22
C SER A 27 -21.57 -35.80 -18.82
N SER A 28 -22.24 -35.29 -19.86
CA SER A 28 -23.33 -34.32 -19.88
C SER A 28 -24.59 -34.79 -19.16
N ILE A 29 -25.24 -33.93 -18.37
CA ILE A 29 -26.66 -34.01 -18.03
C ILE A 29 -27.29 -32.65 -18.30
N GLN A 30 -28.30 -32.60 -19.18
CA GLN A 30 -29.13 -31.44 -19.51
C GLN A 30 -30.20 -31.20 -18.43
N PRO A 31 -30.65 -29.92 -18.22
CA PRO A 31 -31.80 -29.59 -17.37
C PRO A 31 -33.12 -29.62 -18.16
N PRO A 32 -34.28 -29.87 -17.51
CA PRO A 32 -35.57 -29.97 -18.15
C PRO A 32 -36.31 -28.64 -18.30
N HIS A 33 -37.27 -28.65 -19.23
CA HIS A 33 -38.06 -27.60 -19.85
C HIS A 33 -39.01 -26.81 -18.94
N ARG A 34 -39.30 -25.59 -19.44
CA ARG A 34 -40.38 -24.64 -19.14
C ARG A 34 -41.76 -25.23 -18.97
N VAL A 35 -42.56 -24.60 -18.13
CA VAL A 35 -44.03 -24.51 -18.27
C VAL A 35 -44.43 -23.03 -18.18
N ALA A 36 -45.26 -22.62 -19.14
CA ALA A 36 -45.82 -21.28 -19.29
C ALA A 36 -47.11 -21.12 -18.46
N GLY A 37 -47.34 -19.94 -17.96
CA GLY A 37 -48.61 -19.54 -17.35
C GLY A 37 -48.89 -18.06 -17.63
N THR A 38 -50.01 -17.81 -18.31
CA THR A 38 -50.54 -16.55 -18.82
C THR A 38 -51.23 -15.72 -17.75
N GLY A 39 -51.22 -14.38 -17.91
CA GLY A 39 -52.20 -13.52 -17.24
C GLY A 39 -51.89 -12.04 -17.15
N THR A 40 -52.31 -11.27 -18.13
CA THR A 40 -52.95 -9.93 -18.17
C THR A 40 -52.47 -8.79 -17.27
N GLY A 41 -51.92 -7.74 -17.86
CA GLY A 41 -52.46 -6.42 -18.08
C GLY A 41 -52.52 -5.44 -16.90
N MET A 42 -51.75 -4.38 -16.99
CA MET A 42 -52.12 -2.93 -16.97
C MET A 42 -50.92 -2.05 -16.63
N SER A 43 -50.61 -1.15 -17.55
CA SER A 43 -49.83 0.06 -17.30
C SER A 43 -50.80 1.17 -16.77
N PRO A 44 -50.39 2.18 -16.01
CA PRO A 44 -49.64 3.29 -16.55
C PRO A 44 -48.64 4.00 -15.59
N SER A 45 -47.68 4.65 -16.25
CA SER A 45 -46.99 5.93 -15.97
C SER A 45 -46.87 6.45 -14.54
N ALA A 46 -45.61 6.67 -14.09
CA ALA A 46 -45.19 7.96 -13.51
C ALA A 46 -43.64 7.97 -13.36
N THR A 47 -43.06 8.89 -14.08
CA THR A 47 -41.70 9.41 -13.94
C THR A 47 -41.46 9.86 -12.50
N THR A 48 -40.45 9.33 -11.83
CA THR A 48 -39.85 10.00 -10.69
C THR A 48 -38.34 9.79 -10.74
N ARG A 49 -37.63 10.84 -11.10
CA ARG A 49 -36.19 10.98 -10.85
C ARG A 49 -36.01 10.90 -9.34
N LEU A 50 -35.20 9.95 -8.86
CA LEU A 50 -34.70 9.99 -7.49
C LEU A 50 -33.27 10.52 -7.55
N ASP A 51 -33.09 11.70 -6.97
CA ASP A 51 -31.80 12.33 -6.71
C ASP A 51 -30.94 11.43 -5.80
N ALA A 52 -29.71 11.22 -6.19
CA ALA A 52 -28.71 10.45 -5.46
C ALA A 52 -28.21 11.12 -4.15
N ALA A 53 -28.79 12.24 -3.77
CA ALA A 53 -28.39 13.01 -2.58
C ALA A 53 -29.16 12.65 -1.28
N THR A 54 -30.18 11.78 -1.33
CA THR A 54 -31.01 11.48 -0.16
C THR A 54 -30.84 10.08 0.43
N ALA A 55 -29.92 9.28 -0.08
CA ALA A 55 -29.66 7.92 0.43
C ALA A 55 -28.66 7.86 1.60
N LEU A 56 -28.23 8.98 2.15
CA LEU A 56 -27.23 9.07 3.24
C LEU A 56 -27.83 9.26 4.65
N LEU A 57 -29.14 9.22 4.82
CA LEU A 57 -29.80 9.48 6.12
C LEU A 57 -30.87 8.44 6.48
N SER A 58 -30.57 7.14 6.43
CA SER A 58 -31.38 6.14 7.17
C SER A 58 -30.64 4.80 7.30
N LEU A 59 -29.62 4.74 8.14
CA LEU A 59 -29.19 3.50 8.77
C LEU A 59 -29.29 3.69 10.28
N GLY A 60 -30.38 3.13 10.80
CA GLY A 60 -30.72 3.18 12.20
C GLY A 60 -29.72 2.41 13.08
N ASP A 61 -29.68 2.88 14.31
CA ASP A 61 -29.01 2.37 15.47
C ASP A 61 -28.95 0.83 15.57
N SER A 62 -27.75 0.29 15.45
CA SER A 62 -27.35 -0.96 16.09
C SER A 62 -26.00 -0.69 16.74
N ALA A 63 -26.08 -0.06 17.92
CA ALA A 63 -24.95 0.11 18.81
C ALA A 63 -24.47 -1.28 19.26
N LYS A 64 -23.44 -1.84 18.60
CA LYS A 64 -22.58 -2.81 19.22
C LYS A 64 -21.77 -2.07 20.27
N ALA A 65 -22.01 -2.40 21.53
CA ALA A 65 -21.25 -1.90 22.66
C ALA A 65 -19.76 -2.29 22.45
N VAL A 66 -18.98 -1.34 21.93
CA VAL A 66 -17.54 -1.38 22.04
C VAL A 66 -17.26 -1.16 23.53
N VAL A 67 -16.81 -2.23 24.20
CA VAL A 67 -16.25 -2.09 25.55
C VAL A 67 -15.01 -1.21 25.35
N ALA A 68 -15.15 0.06 25.71
CA ALA A 68 -14.04 0.98 25.80
C ALA A 68 -13.14 0.48 26.94
N VAL A 69 -12.07 -0.23 26.57
CA VAL A 69 -10.95 -0.44 27.47
C VAL A 69 -10.33 0.96 27.64
N ALA A 70 -10.51 1.53 28.81
CA ALA A 70 -9.91 2.82 29.16
C ALA A 70 -8.40 2.72 28.89
N PRO A 71 -7.76 3.72 28.25
CA PRO A 71 -6.34 3.72 28.07
C PRO A 71 -5.71 3.62 29.47
N VAL A 72 -4.92 2.58 29.68
CA VAL A 72 -4.07 2.48 30.86
C VAL A 72 -3.01 3.56 30.68
N ALA A 73 -3.23 4.70 31.34
CA ALA A 73 -2.19 5.72 31.44
C ALA A 73 -0.93 5.03 31.94
N PRO A 74 0.22 5.20 31.30
CA PRO A 74 1.45 4.64 31.80
C PRO A 74 1.65 5.19 33.22
N SER A 75 1.66 4.29 34.21
CA SER A 75 2.09 4.68 35.55
C SER A 75 3.47 5.32 35.40
N ALA A 76 3.59 6.57 35.80
CA ALA A 76 4.82 7.35 35.77
C ALA A 76 5.88 6.68 36.65
N GLY A 77 6.43 5.58 36.18
CA GLY A 77 7.70 5.05 36.64
C GLY A 77 8.78 5.89 35.98
N ALA A 78 9.39 6.77 36.76
CA ALA A 78 10.41 7.71 36.32
C ALA A 78 11.44 7.00 35.42
N ILE A 79 11.47 7.40 34.14
CA ILE A 79 12.63 7.20 33.27
C ILE A 79 13.69 8.12 33.89
N SER A 80 14.70 7.53 34.52
CA SER A 80 15.74 8.26 35.27
C SER A 80 16.78 8.93 34.36
N ASP A 81 16.69 8.74 33.05
CA ASP A 81 17.57 9.32 32.03
C ASP A 81 16.81 10.35 31.15
N PRO A 82 17.48 11.38 30.64
CA PRO A 82 16.85 12.33 29.72
C PRO A 82 16.24 11.58 28.53
N THR A 83 15.00 11.94 28.22
CA THR A 83 14.25 11.30 27.14
C THR A 83 14.98 11.51 25.80
N LYS A 84 15.39 10.41 25.18
CA LYS A 84 15.96 10.38 23.83
C LYS A 84 14.90 9.90 22.87
N VAL A 85 14.44 10.81 22.01
CA VAL A 85 13.37 10.54 21.07
C VAL A 85 13.92 9.97 19.77
N GLY A 86 13.33 8.87 19.32
CA GLY A 86 13.53 8.31 18.00
C GLY A 86 12.23 8.31 17.19
N VAL A 87 12.33 8.46 15.87
CA VAL A 87 11.21 8.27 14.94
C VAL A 87 11.61 7.19 13.95
N LEU A 88 10.88 6.09 13.93
CA LEU A 88 11.10 4.98 12.99
C LEU A 88 10.11 5.08 11.83
N LEU A 89 10.62 5.45 10.65
CA LEU A 89 9.87 5.43 9.41
C LEU A 89 9.91 4.03 8.82
N LEU A 90 8.73 3.44 8.56
CA LEU A 90 8.61 2.12 7.94
C LEU A 90 8.16 2.27 6.50
N ASN A 91 8.87 1.64 5.57
CA ASN A 91 8.52 1.66 4.17
C ASN A 91 8.81 0.31 3.49
N LEU A 92 8.34 0.14 2.25
CA LEU A 92 8.46 -1.09 1.48
C LEU A 92 9.93 -1.44 1.17
N GLY A 93 10.71 -0.43 0.78
CA GLY A 93 12.03 -0.60 0.21
C GLY A 93 11.97 -0.92 -1.28
N GLY A 94 13.15 -0.93 -1.89
CA GLY A 94 13.29 -1.25 -3.30
C GLY A 94 14.77 -1.44 -3.66
N PRO A 95 15.09 -2.10 -4.79
CA PRO A 95 16.47 -2.31 -5.22
C PRO A 95 17.10 -0.98 -5.60
N GLU A 96 18.31 -0.73 -5.12
CA GLU A 96 19.06 0.49 -5.46
C GLU A 96 19.73 0.37 -6.83
N THR A 97 19.96 -0.86 -7.30
CA THR A 97 20.59 -1.17 -8.60
C THR A 97 19.92 -2.37 -9.26
N GLY A 98 20.14 -2.56 -10.56
CA GLY A 98 19.65 -3.73 -11.29
C GLY A 98 20.17 -5.07 -10.73
N GLU A 99 21.34 -5.09 -10.06
CA GLU A 99 21.87 -6.29 -9.41
C GLU A 99 21.06 -6.70 -8.18
N ASP A 100 20.44 -5.75 -7.51
CA ASP A 100 19.67 -5.96 -6.29
C ASP A 100 18.26 -6.52 -6.54
N VAL A 101 17.77 -6.40 -7.79
CA VAL A 101 16.37 -6.72 -8.16
C VAL A 101 15.99 -8.16 -7.79
N GLU A 102 16.84 -9.15 -8.09
CA GLU A 102 16.53 -10.55 -7.78
C GLU A 102 16.41 -10.77 -6.27
N GLY A 103 17.30 -10.14 -5.49
CA GLY A 103 17.30 -10.24 -4.04
C GLY A 103 16.09 -9.56 -3.39
N PHE A 104 15.72 -8.39 -3.88
CA PHE A 104 14.53 -7.67 -3.46
C PHE A 104 13.26 -8.51 -3.75
N LEU A 105 13.11 -9.02 -4.97
CA LEU A 105 11.98 -9.86 -5.35
C LEU A 105 11.90 -11.14 -4.52
N TYR A 106 13.05 -11.75 -4.18
CA TYR A 106 13.06 -12.91 -3.31
C TYR A 106 12.49 -12.58 -1.92
N ASN A 107 12.91 -11.48 -1.31
CA ASN A 107 12.41 -11.07 0.00
C ASN A 107 10.90 -10.75 -0.05
N LEU A 108 10.45 -10.08 -1.11
CA LEU A 108 9.05 -9.76 -1.34
C LEU A 108 8.19 -11.04 -1.45
N PHE A 109 8.60 -12.01 -2.26
CA PHE A 109 7.83 -13.24 -2.49
C PHE A 109 7.97 -14.28 -1.38
N ALA A 110 8.99 -14.15 -0.53
CA ALA A 110 9.14 -14.97 0.66
C ALA A 110 8.20 -14.55 1.80
N ASP A 111 7.56 -13.37 1.70
CA ASP A 111 6.59 -12.92 2.68
C ASP A 111 5.24 -13.62 2.48
N PRO A 112 4.74 -14.37 3.49
CA PRO A 112 3.43 -15.02 3.43
C PRO A 112 2.25 -14.03 3.38
N ASP A 113 2.45 -12.75 3.74
CA ASP A 113 1.43 -11.72 3.60
C ASP A 113 1.27 -11.27 2.14
N ILE A 114 2.29 -11.48 1.30
CA ILE A 114 2.27 -11.17 -0.15
C ILE A 114 1.87 -12.39 -0.97
N ILE A 115 2.55 -13.54 -0.77
CA ILE A 115 2.17 -14.81 -1.41
C ILE A 115 1.77 -15.80 -0.33
N ARG A 116 0.47 -16.03 -0.23
CA ARG A 116 -0.06 -16.99 0.73
C ARG A 116 -0.19 -18.36 0.09
N LEU A 117 0.67 -19.28 0.48
CA LEU A 117 0.54 -20.68 0.10
C LEU A 117 -0.44 -21.41 1.01
N PRO A 118 -1.17 -22.43 0.49
CA PRO A 118 -1.92 -23.35 1.33
C PRO A 118 -1.04 -23.95 2.43
N PRO A 119 -1.57 -24.23 3.64
CA PRO A 119 -0.77 -24.68 4.79
C PRO A 119 0.14 -25.89 4.48
N LEU A 120 -0.33 -26.82 3.66
CA LEU A 120 0.45 -27.99 3.22
C LEU A 120 1.70 -27.60 2.41
N LEU A 121 1.66 -26.49 1.69
CA LEU A 121 2.75 -26.01 0.83
C LEU A 121 3.57 -24.89 1.50
N ALA A 122 3.19 -24.42 2.68
CA ALA A 122 3.91 -23.37 3.42
C ALA A 122 5.42 -23.65 3.60
N PRO A 123 5.88 -24.91 3.87
CA PRO A 123 7.32 -25.22 3.94
C PRO A 123 8.07 -24.96 2.63
N LEU A 124 7.38 -24.84 1.51
CA LEU A 124 7.99 -24.58 0.19
C LEU A 124 8.04 -23.06 -0.13
N GLN A 125 7.64 -22.18 0.79
CA GLN A 125 7.59 -20.73 0.57
C GLN A 125 8.90 -20.17 0.00
N SER A 126 10.03 -20.49 0.62
CA SER A 126 11.34 -20.02 0.19
C SER A 126 11.75 -20.55 -1.20
N LEU A 127 11.37 -21.78 -1.51
CA LEU A 127 11.65 -22.36 -2.84
C LEU A 127 10.79 -21.70 -3.92
N VAL A 128 9.51 -21.49 -3.64
CA VAL A 128 8.58 -20.79 -4.54
C VAL A 128 9.06 -19.36 -4.78
N ALA A 129 9.42 -18.64 -3.71
CA ALA A 129 9.99 -17.30 -3.80
C ALA A 129 11.26 -17.25 -4.66
N LEU A 130 12.17 -18.23 -4.50
CA LEU A 130 13.40 -18.32 -5.29
C LEU A 130 13.12 -18.53 -6.78
N VAL A 131 12.21 -19.43 -7.12
CA VAL A 131 11.85 -19.70 -8.53
C VAL A 131 11.18 -18.48 -9.17
N ILE A 132 10.24 -17.87 -8.47
CA ILE A 132 9.52 -16.68 -8.97
C ILE A 132 10.49 -15.51 -9.14
N SER A 133 11.32 -15.20 -8.13
CA SER A 133 12.27 -14.08 -8.19
C SER A 133 13.23 -14.19 -9.35
N LYS A 134 13.84 -15.37 -9.57
CA LYS A 134 14.74 -15.61 -10.70
C LYS A 134 14.07 -15.42 -12.04
N ARG A 135 12.84 -15.95 -12.19
CA ARG A 135 12.09 -15.82 -13.45
C ARG A 135 11.69 -14.38 -13.74
N ARG A 136 11.41 -13.62 -12.69
CA ARG A 136 10.91 -12.23 -12.78
C ARG A 136 12.03 -11.20 -12.90
N ALA A 137 13.18 -11.45 -12.31
CA ALA A 137 14.27 -10.49 -12.22
C ALA A 137 14.66 -9.85 -13.56
N PRO A 138 14.76 -10.56 -14.71
CA PRO A 138 15.10 -9.91 -15.98
C PRO A 138 14.11 -8.81 -16.36
N LYS A 139 12.81 -9.13 -16.40
CA LYS A 139 11.76 -8.14 -16.74
C LYS A 139 11.71 -7.00 -15.74
N SER A 140 11.86 -7.29 -14.45
CA SER A 140 11.88 -6.26 -13.42
C SER A 140 13.10 -5.34 -13.52
N ARG A 141 14.26 -5.85 -13.98
CA ARG A 141 15.41 -4.99 -14.27
C ARG A 141 15.13 -4.02 -15.40
N GLU A 142 14.53 -4.48 -16.49
CA GLU A 142 14.12 -3.61 -17.60
C GLU A 142 13.23 -2.46 -17.12
N ALA A 143 12.26 -2.77 -16.25
CA ALA A 143 11.38 -1.76 -15.66
C ALA A 143 12.15 -0.78 -14.74
N TYR A 144 13.07 -1.25 -13.90
CA TYR A 144 13.92 -0.37 -13.11
C TYR A 144 14.89 0.44 -13.98
N ASP A 145 15.42 -0.13 -15.05
CA ASP A 145 16.31 0.57 -16.00
C ASP A 145 15.57 1.73 -16.67
N SER A 146 14.27 1.59 -16.99
CA SER A 146 13.45 2.65 -17.59
C SER A 146 13.24 3.87 -16.69
N ILE A 147 13.42 3.71 -15.37
CA ILE A 147 13.28 4.79 -14.38
C ILE A 147 14.62 5.25 -13.77
N GLY A 148 15.75 4.84 -14.35
CA GLY A 148 17.08 5.28 -13.93
C GLY A 148 17.95 4.22 -13.27
N GLY A 149 17.57 2.94 -13.32
CA GLY A 149 18.40 1.78 -12.92
C GLY A 149 18.16 1.26 -11.49
N GLY A 150 17.27 1.91 -10.71
CA GLY A 150 16.92 1.49 -9.36
C GLY A 150 15.73 2.24 -8.80
N SER A 151 15.31 1.89 -7.59
CA SER A 151 14.19 2.56 -6.92
C SER A 151 14.66 3.81 -6.17
N PRO A 152 14.03 4.98 -6.37
CA PRO A 152 14.36 6.18 -5.62
C PRO A 152 13.75 6.20 -4.21
N ILE A 153 12.97 5.18 -3.81
CA ILE A 153 12.20 5.18 -2.55
C ILE A 153 13.05 5.42 -1.31
N LEU A 154 14.24 4.83 -1.23
CA LEU A 154 15.14 5.04 -0.09
C LEU A 154 15.66 6.48 -0.04
N GLN A 155 16.00 7.06 -1.19
CA GLN A 155 16.47 8.44 -1.29
C GLN A 155 15.40 9.41 -0.78
N TYR A 156 14.14 9.25 -1.23
CA TYR A 156 13.04 10.09 -0.76
C TYR A 156 12.72 9.85 0.71
N THR A 157 12.72 8.60 1.18
CA THR A 157 12.46 8.32 2.60
C THR A 157 13.53 8.94 3.51
N ARG A 158 14.80 8.95 3.10
CA ARG A 158 15.88 9.65 3.84
C ARG A 158 15.65 11.16 3.88
N ALA A 159 15.36 11.76 2.74
CA ALA A 159 15.09 13.19 2.68
C ALA A 159 13.86 13.60 3.51
N GLN A 160 12.80 12.79 3.48
CA GLN A 160 11.62 12.96 4.33
C GLN A 160 11.98 12.87 5.82
N ALA A 161 12.80 11.88 6.20
CA ALA A 161 13.25 11.68 7.57
C ALA A 161 14.03 12.87 8.09
N ASP A 162 15.02 13.35 7.33
CA ASP A 162 15.86 14.47 7.71
C ASP A 162 15.05 15.76 7.85
N LEU A 163 14.25 16.11 6.84
CA LEU A 163 13.41 17.31 6.84
C LEU A 163 12.32 17.26 7.93
N MET A 164 11.74 16.10 8.22
CA MET A 164 10.77 15.93 9.30
C MET A 164 11.40 16.20 10.66
N VAL A 165 12.60 15.68 10.93
CA VAL A 165 13.31 15.92 12.20
C VAL A 165 13.66 17.40 12.35
N ASP A 166 14.10 18.07 11.28
CA ASP A 166 14.35 19.51 11.29
C ASP A 166 13.05 20.29 11.57
N SER A 167 11.96 19.97 10.89
CA SER A 167 10.64 20.57 11.12
C SER A 167 10.15 20.33 12.55
N LEU A 168 10.34 19.10 13.09
CA LEU A 168 9.97 18.76 14.47
C LEU A 168 10.72 19.61 15.49
N ARG A 169 12.01 19.81 15.28
CA ARG A 169 12.83 20.67 16.14
C ARG A 169 12.41 22.14 16.04
N GLU A 170 12.23 22.66 14.82
CA GLU A 170 11.91 24.07 14.60
C GLU A 170 10.51 24.45 15.08
N ARG A 171 9.51 23.59 14.86
CA ARG A 171 8.11 23.90 15.13
C ARG A 171 7.66 23.48 16.54
N HIS A 172 8.22 22.41 17.07
CA HIS A 172 7.80 21.80 18.33
C HIS A 172 8.87 21.78 19.42
N GLY A 173 10.11 22.20 19.09
CA GLY A 173 11.23 22.19 20.06
C GLY A 173 11.64 20.78 20.49
N VAL A 174 11.31 19.75 19.72
CA VAL A 174 11.61 18.35 20.03
C VAL A 174 12.87 17.92 19.29
N GLU A 175 13.91 17.57 20.04
CA GLU A 175 15.11 16.93 19.48
C GLU A 175 14.86 15.44 19.29
N ALA A 176 14.94 14.97 18.06
CA ALA A 176 14.72 13.56 17.71
C ALA A 176 15.75 13.06 16.69
N LYS A 177 15.92 11.76 16.59
CA LYS A 177 16.68 11.11 15.53
C LYS A 177 15.76 10.19 14.72
N ALA A 178 15.79 10.33 13.39
CA ALA A 178 15.04 9.45 12.50
C ALA A 178 15.82 8.18 12.19
N TYR A 179 15.08 7.09 12.04
CA TYR A 179 15.54 5.77 11.61
C TYR A 179 14.64 5.26 10.50
N ILE A 180 15.18 4.48 9.60
CA ILE A 180 14.44 3.95 8.45
C ILE A 180 14.49 2.44 8.52
N GLY A 181 13.32 1.81 8.56
CA GLY A 181 13.13 0.37 8.48
C GLY A 181 12.40 0.00 7.20
N MET A 182 13.11 -0.65 6.27
CA MET A 182 12.52 -1.16 5.05
C MET A 182 12.07 -2.61 5.22
N ARG A 183 10.95 -2.96 4.57
CA ARG A 183 10.37 -4.30 4.72
C ARG A 183 11.08 -5.34 3.86
N TYR A 184 11.43 -5.01 2.63
CA TYR A 184 11.92 -6.00 1.65
C TYR A 184 13.32 -5.72 1.11
N TRP A 185 13.94 -4.57 1.48
CA TRP A 185 15.30 -4.24 1.11
C TRP A 185 16.01 -3.47 2.22
N TYR A 186 17.27 -3.11 2.02
CA TYR A 186 18.08 -2.37 3.00
C TYR A 186 17.66 -0.89 3.12
N PRO A 187 17.83 -0.29 4.34
CA PRO A 187 18.11 -0.94 5.62
C PRO A 187 16.86 -1.68 6.14
N PHE A 188 17.04 -2.92 6.61
CA PHE A 188 15.93 -3.68 7.17
C PHE A 188 15.48 -3.13 8.53
N THR A 189 14.23 -3.43 8.91
CA THR A 189 13.67 -3.03 10.22
C THR A 189 14.53 -3.48 11.38
N GLU A 190 15.10 -4.69 11.32
CA GLU A 190 15.99 -5.25 12.34
C GLU A 190 17.29 -4.45 12.50
N GLU A 191 17.84 -3.93 11.39
CA GLU A 191 19.03 -3.08 11.40
C GLU A 191 18.72 -1.71 12.03
N ALA A 192 17.56 -1.13 11.69
CA ALA A 192 17.07 0.10 12.31
C ALA A 192 16.91 -0.04 13.82
N LEU A 193 16.34 -1.17 14.29
CA LEU A 193 16.19 -1.46 15.72
C LEU A 193 17.54 -1.60 16.43
N ASP A 194 18.54 -2.20 15.77
CA ASP A 194 19.89 -2.28 16.35
C ASP A 194 20.53 -0.89 16.50
N ASP A 195 20.32 0.02 15.55
CA ASP A 195 20.84 1.39 15.63
C ASP A 195 20.07 2.22 16.66
N ILE A 196 18.74 2.12 16.75
CA ILE A 196 17.90 2.69 17.82
C ILE A 196 18.44 2.30 19.21
N ARG A 197 18.77 1.04 19.37
CA ARG A 197 19.34 0.51 20.64
C ARG A 197 20.74 1.08 20.91
N LYS A 198 21.65 1.12 19.91
CA LYS A 198 23.00 1.65 20.07
C LYS A 198 22.99 3.12 20.50
N ASP A 199 22.05 3.90 19.98
CA ASP A 199 21.89 5.31 20.30
C ASP A 199 21.21 5.54 21.67
N GLY A 200 20.67 4.47 22.26
CA GLY A 200 20.01 4.52 23.59
C GLY A 200 18.69 5.27 23.55
N ILE A 201 17.94 5.16 22.45
CA ILE A 201 16.59 5.71 22.32
C ILE A 201 15.69 5.04 23.34
N ASN A 202 14.89 5.84 24.07
CA ASN A 202 13.97 5.37 25.09
C ASN A 202 12.52 5.84 24.89
N ALA A 203 12.28 6.70 23.88
CA ALA A 203 10.95 7.06 23.40
C ALA A 203 10.92 6.95 21.86
N LEU A 204 10.11 6.06 21.32
CA LEU A 204 10.06 5.73 19.90
C LEU A 204 8.67 5.99 19.31
N VAL A 205 8.58 6.86 18.31
CA VAL A 205 7.40 7.00 17.47
C VAL A 205 7.59 6.16 16.21
N ILE A 206 6.63 5.30 15.90
CA ILE A 206 6.63 4.43 14.73
C ILE A 206 5.65 4.99 13.70
N LEU A 207 6.18 5.39 12.54
CA LEU A 207 5.43 6.04 11.46
C LEU A 207 5.57 5.23 10.17
N PRO A 208 4.59 4.37 9.83
CA PRO A 208 4.51 3.77 8.50
C PRO A 208 4.29 4.85 7.44
N MET A 209 5.08 4.79 6.36
CA MET A 209 5.00 5.74 5.24
C MET A 209 3.88 5.38 4.25
N TYR A 210 2.85 4.72 4.75
CA TYR A 210 1.61 4.38 4.04
C TYR A 210 0.47 5.18 4.68
N PRO A 211 -0.17 6.10 3.94
CA PRO A 211 -1.26 6.92 4.51
C PRO A 211 -2.43 6.07 4.98
N GLN A 212 -2.81 5.07 4.18
CA GLN A 212 -3.88 4.13 4.48
C GLN A 212 -3.29 2.84 5.07
N PHE A 213 -3.98 2.27 6.05
CA PHE A 213 -3.62 0.98 6.62
C PHE A 213 -4.06 -0.16 5.70
N SER A 214 -3.16 -1.11 5.46
CA SER A 214 -3.49 -2.45 4.96
C SER A 214 -2.70 -3.50 5.71
N ILE A 215 -3.31 -4.68 5.88
CA ILE A 215 -2.65 -5.86 6.48
C ILE A 215 -1.36 -6.20 5.74
N SER A 216 -1.32 -6.05 4.41
CA SER A 216 -0.16 -6.37 3.57
C SER A 216 0.96 -5.32 3.59
N THR A 217 0.72 -4.10 4.09
CA THR A 217 1.69 -3.00 4.13
C THR A 217 2.06 -2.63 5.56
N SER A 218 1.30 -1.70 6.17
CA SER A 218 1.52 -1.33 7.59
C SER A 218 1.45 -2.54 8.50
N GLY A 219 0.47 -3.43 8.28
CA GLY A 219 0.30 -4.65 9.07
C GLY A 219 1.50 -5.58 9.00
N SER A 220 2.03 -5.86 7.79
CA SER A 220 3.22 -6.69 7.62
C SER A 220 4.45 -6.09 8.31
N SER A 221 4.64 -4.76 8.21
CA SER A 221 5.75 -4.07 8.86
C SER A 221 5.62 -4.09 10.39
N LEU A 222 4.41 -3.86 10.93
CA LEU A 222 4.14 -3.91 12.37
C LEU A 222 4.28 -5.31 12.94
N ARG A 223 3.93 -6.35 12.17
CA ARG A 223 4.12 -7.74 12.57
C ARG A 223 5.59 -8.07 12.78
N VAL A 224 6.48 -7.64 11.90
CA VAL A 224 7.94 -7.80 12.07
C VAL A 224 8.41 -7.11 13.36
N LEU A 225 7.95 -5.88 13.62
CA LEU A 225 8.28 -5.18 14.85
C LEU A 225 7.77 -5.92 16.08
N GLN A 226 6.53 -6.44 16.06
CA GLN A 226 5.95 -7.20 17.15
C GLN A 226 6.75 -8.47 17.45
N GLU A 227 7.17 -9.19 16.40
CA GLU A 227 8.02 -10.37 16.53
C GLU A 227 9.39 -10.03 17.13
N GLU A 228 10.05 -8.96 16.66
CA GLU A 228 11.35 -8.53 17.18
C GLU A 228 11.24 -8.04 18.63
N PHE A 229 10.19 -7.33 18.98
CA PHE A 229 9.95 -6.87 20.35
C PHE A 229 9.65 -8.05 21.29
N ALA A 230 8.91 -9.07 20.82
CA ALA A 230 8.66 -10.28 21.60
C ALA A 230 9.93 -11.13 21.80
N LYS A 231 10.73 -11.31 20.76
CA LYS A 231 12.02 -12.04 20.83
C LYS A 231 13.02 -11.39 21.79
N ARG A 232 12.95 -10.06 21.93
CA ARG A 232 13.93 -9.25 22.67
C ARG A 232 13.22 -8.33 23.68
N SER A 233 12.27 -8.87 24.42
CA SER A 233 11.48 -8.13 25.43
C SER A 233 12.32 -7.54 26.56
N ASP A 234 13.50 -8.09 26.82
CA ASP A 234 14.52 -7.54 27.73
C ASP A 234 15.08 -6.19 27.26
N LEU A 235 15.03 -5.91 25.97
CA LEU A 235 15.53 -4.67 25.35
C LEU A 235 14.41 -3.67 24.99
N TYR A 236 13.27 -4.19 24.53
CA TYR A 236 12.17 -3.38 23.99
C TYR A 236 10.90 -3.40 24.86
N GLY A 237 10.95 -4.05 26.02
CA GLY A 237 9.79 -4.08 26.92
C GLY A 237 9.39 -2.69 27.42
N PRO A 238 8.15 -2.50 27.89
CA PRO A 238 7.58 -1.19 28.28
C PRO A 238 8.38 -0.40 29.32
N GLN A 239 9.19 -1.10 30.13
CA GLN A 239 10.07 -0.48 31.14
C GLN A 239 11.40 0.03 30.55
N LYS A 240 11.74 -0.33 29.31
CA LYS A 240 13.00 0.00 28.65
C LYS A 240 12.82 1.00 27.54
N MET A 241 11.74 0.89 26.77
CA MET A 241 11.44 1.76 25.66
C MET A 241 9.94 2.04 25.61
N PHE A 242 9.57 3.29 25.83
CA PHE A 242 8.24 3.76 25.48
C PHE A 242 8.10 3.78 23.96
N HIS A 243 6.98 3.28 23.42
CA HIS A 243 6.71 3.38 21.98
C HIS A 243 5.25 3.64 21.71
N THR A 244 5.01 4.34 20.63
CA THR A 244 3.67 4.60 20.07
C THR A 244 3.68 4.45 18.56
N VAL A 245 2.56 4.00 17.99
CA VAL A 245 2.39 3.77 16.55
C VAL A 245 1.37 4.76 16.00
N ILE A 246 1.63 5.33 14.84
CA ILE A 246 0.67 6.07 14.02
C ILE A 246 0.24 5.13 12.89
N PRO A 247 -0.83 4.33 13.05
CA PRO A 247 -1.09 3.20 12.16
C PRO A 247 -1.61 3.62 10.78
N SER A 248 -2.32 4.75 10.70
CA SER A 248 -2.80 5.38 9.46
C SER A 248 -2.99 6.88 9.67
N TRP A 249 -2.94 7.65 8.58
CA TRP A 249 -2.97 9.12 8.63
C TRP A 249 -3.48 9.75 7.32
N TYR A 250 -4.27 8.98 6.54
CA TYR A 250 -4.85 9.37 5.25
C TYR A 250 -5.82 10.57 5.34
N ASP A 251 -6.35 10.84 6.51
CA ASP A 251 -7.32 11.90 6.80
C ASP A 251 -6.69 13.20 7.34
N ARG A 252 -5.36 13.20 7.52
CA ARG A 252 -4.63 14.36 8.05
C ARG A 252 -4.78 15.58 7.13
N PRO A 253 -5.18 16.74 7.68
CA PRO A 253 -5.46 17.92 6.86
C PRO A 253 -4.30 18.41 6.02
N GLY A 254 -3.05 18.35 6.52
CA GLY A 254 -1.86 18.74 5.77
C GLY A 254 -1.60 17.80 4.61
N TYR A 255 -1.71 16.50 4.82
CA TYR A 255 -1.61 15.49 3.76
C TYR A 255 -2.66 15.71 2.66
N VAL A 256 -3.94 15.80 3.05
CA VAL A 256 -5.06 16.00 2.12
C VAL A 256 -4.87 17.28 1.28
N ARG A 257 -4.47 18.39 1.92
CA ARG A 257 -4.18 19.65 1.21
C ARG A 257 -3.00 19.55 0.26
N SER A 258 -1.91 18.88 0.69
CA SER A 258 -0.72 18.71 -0.17
C SER A 258 -1.07 17.94 -1.44
N VAL A 259 -1.79 16.81 -1.33
CA VAL A 259 -2.24 16.05 -2.50
C VAL A 259 -3.17 16.88 -3.39
N ALA A 260 -4.16 17.57 -2.81
CA ALA A 260 -5.07 18.43 -3.59
C ALA A 260 -4.32 19.54 -4.33
N ASN A 261 -3.29 20.13 -3.72
CA ASN A 261 -2.48 21.17 -4.35
C ASN A 261 -1.66 20.62 -5.54
N LEU A 262 -1.10 19.41 -5.43
CA LEU A 262 -0.41 18.76 -6.54
C LEU A 262 -1.37 18.49 -7.70
N ILE A 263 -2.56 17.96 -7.41
CA ILE A 263 -3.59 17.71 -8.43
C ILE A 263 -4.00 19.02 -9.13
N ARG A 264 -4.22 20.10 -8.37
CA ARG A 264 -4.58 21.41 -8.94
C ARG A 264 -3.50 21.93 -9.89
N ARG A 265 -2.21 21.81 -9.53
CA ARG A 265 -1.10 22.19 -10.42
C ARG A 265 -1.16 21.44 -11.75
N GLU A 266 -1.47 20.15 -11.72
CA GLU A 266 -1.62 19.36 -12.95
C GLU A 266 -2.86 19.76 -13.74
N LEU A 267 -3.99 20.02 -13.07
CA LEU A 267 -5.21 20.53 -13.70
C LEU A 267 -4.99 21.91 -14.37
N ASP A 268 -4.21 22.77 -13.72
CA ASP A 268 -3.90 24.12 -14.23
C ASP A 268 -2.81 24.09 -15.33
N SER A 269 -2.12 22.98 -15.51
CA SER A 269 -1.11 22.81 -16.57
C SER A 269 -1.68 22.47 -17.94
N PHE A 270 -2.98 22.16 -18.05
CA PHE A 270 -3.63 21.99 -19.33
C PHE A 270 -3.71 23.31 -20.07
N THR A 271 -3.32 23.31 -21.35
CA THR A 271 -3.36 24.52 -22.19
C THR A 271 -4.80 24.85 -22.61
N PRO A 272 -5.09 26.11 -23.00
CA PRO A 272 -6.41 26.44 -23.53
C PRO A 272 -6.81 25.58 -24.73
N GLU A 273 -5.88 25.24 -25.60
CA GLU A 273 -6.11 24.39 -26.77
C GLU A 273 -6.53 22.98 -26.37
N GLU A 274 -5.88 22.38 -25.33
CA GLU A 274 -6.23 21.07 -24.80
C GLU A 274 -7.63 21.08 -24.15
N ILE A 275 -8.06 22.21 -23.59
CA ILE A 275 -9.38 22.37 -22.95
C ILE A 275 -10.47 22.63 -23.98
N GLU A 276 -10.14 23.29 -25.11
CA GLU A 276 -11.10 23.69 -26.13
C GLU A 276 -11.24 22.67 -27.28
N GLU A 277 -10.27 21.74 -27.43
CA GLU A 277 -10.23 20.77 -28.53
C GLU A 277 -11.40 19.77 -28.46
N GLY A 278 -12.46 20.05 -29.23
CA GLY A 278 -13.61 19.13 -29.40
C GLY A 278 -14.96 19.67 -28.95
N THR A 279 -15.08 20.93 -28.58
CA THR A 279 -16.37 21.54 -28.23
C THR A 279 -16.99 22.37 -29.36
N SER A 280 -18.29 22.16 -29.57
CA SER A 280 -19.14 23.22 -30.12
C SER A 280 -19.21 24.33 -29.06
N GLU A 281 -19.10 25.57 -29.46
CA GLU A 281 -18.97 26.87 -28.78
C GLU A 281 -19.61 27.09 -27.35
N LEU A 282 -20.09 26.08 -26.65
CA LEU A 282 -20.93 26.23 -25.45
C LEU A 282 -20.46 25.57 -24.16
N GLN A 283 -19.50 24.63 -24.18
CA GLN A 283 -18.97 24.04 -22.92
C GLN A 283 -17.52 23.59 -23.04
N PRO A 284 -16.63 23.95 -22.10
CA PRO A 284 -15.27 23.46 -22.07
C PRO A 284 -15.22 21.93 -21.89
N VAL A 285 -14.21 21.27 -22.50
CA VAL A 285 -13.99 19.82 -22.32
C VAL A 285 -13.69 19.54 -20.86
N PRO A 286 -14.43 18.64 -20.21
CA PRO A 286 -14.15 18.28 -18.82
C PRO A 286 -12.74 17.74 -18.65
N ARG A 287 -12.06 18.17 -17.59
CA ARG A 287 -10.83 17.57 -17.09
C ARG A 287 -11.20 16.44 -16.14
N HIS A 288 -10.52 15.33 -16.25
CA HIS A 288 -10.78 14.16 -15.41
C HIS A 288 -9.63 13.93 -14.46
N VAL A 289 -9.93 13.54 -13.23
CA VAL A 289 -8.96 13.11 -12.22
C VAL A 289 -9.24 11.64 -11.91
N LEU A 290 -8.27 10.77 -12.13
CA LEU A 290 -8.35 9.35 -11.82
C LEU A 290 -7.40 9.05 -10.64
N PHE A 291 -7.95 8.81 -9.48
CA PHE A 291 -7.19 8.25 -8.37
C PHE A 291 -6.92 6.78 -8.66
N SER A 292 -5.64 6.41 -8.77
CA SER A 292 -5.19 5.04 -8.92
C SER A 292 -4.59 4.58 -7.59
N ALA A 293 -5.33 3.73 -6.87
CA ALA A 293 -4.89 3.12 -5.63
C ALA A 293 -4.25 1.76 -5.91
N HIS A 294 -3.26 1.37 -5.11
CA HIS A 294 -2.76 -0.01 -5.18
C HIS A 294 -3.88 -0.99 -4.82
N GLY A 295 -4.11 -2.00 -5.65
CA GLY A 295 -5.12 -3.01 -5.41
C GLY A 295 -4.70 -3.96 -4.28
N VAL A 296 -5.70 -4.51 -3.58
CA VAL A 296 -5.50 -5.63 -2.66
C VAL A 296 -6.52 -6.73 -2.96
N PRO A 297 -6.25 -8.01 -2.61
CA PRO A 297 -7.23 -9.06 -2.73
C PRO A 297 -8.53 -8.73 -2.01
N ALA A 298 -9.69 -8.98 -2.63
CA ALA A 298 -11.01 -8.72 -2.04
C ALA A 298 -11.19 -9.44 -0.70
N SER A 299 -10.60 -10.63 -0.56
CA SER A 299 -10.61 -11.41 0.69
C SER A 299 -9.97 -10.70 1.89
N TYR A 300 -9.07 -9.71 1.67
CA TYR A 300 -8.51 -8.93 2.78
C TYR A 300 -9.57 -8.02 3.39
N ILE A 301 -10.40 -7.42 2.56
CA ILE A 301 -11.52 -6.58 3.02
C ILE A 301 -12.57 -7.43 3.75
N GLU A 302 -12.87 -8.62 3.25
CA GLU A 302 -13.76 -9.59 3.92
C GLU A 302 -13.20 -10.00 5.29
N ALA A 303 -11.89 -10.07 5.43
CA ALA A 303 -11.19 -10.33 6.70
C ALA A 303 -11.08 -9.10 7.63
N GLY A 304 -11.62 -7.95 7.22
CA GLY A 304 -11.69 -6.73 8.04
C GLY A 304 -10.54 -5.75 7.82
N ASP A 305 -9.80 -5.84 6.69
CA ASP A 305 -8.81 -4.82 6.31
C ASP A 305 -9.53 -3.49 6.02
N PRO A 306 -9.21 -2.38 6.71
CA PRO A 306 -9.88 -1.10 6.54
C PRO A 306 -9.45 -0.36 5.25
N TYR A 307 -8.53 -0.88 4.47
CA TYR A 307 -7.87 -0.21 3.37
C TYR A 307 -8.82 0.44 2.37
N ARG A 308 -9.81 -0.34 1.87
CA ARG A 308 -10.78 0.18 0.89
C ARG A 308 -11.55 1.38 1.43
N ASP A 309 -12.02 1.30 2.67
CA ASP A 309 -12.84 2.34 3.27
C ASP A 309 -12.00 3.60 3.55
N GLN A 310 -10.74 3.42 3.95
CA GLN A 310 -9.78 4.52 4.11
C GLN A 310 -9.41 5.18 2.77
N ILE A 311 -9.26 4.41 1.68
CA ILE A 311 -9.07 4.97 0.33
C ILE A 311 -10.28 5.80 -0.09
N LEU A 312 -11.50 5.30 0.10
CA LEU A 312 -12.73 6.00 -0.27
C LEU A 312 -12.88 7.32 0.50
N ASP A 313 -12.67 7.32 1.83
CA ASP A 313 -12.73 8.54 2.64
C ASP A 313 -11.62 9.53 2.25
N CYS A 314 -10.40 9.04 2.05
CA CYS A 314 -9.27 9.85 1.60
C CYS A 314 -9.56 10.57 0.27
N VAL A 315 -10.02 9.82 -0.74
CA VAL A 315 -10.40 10.37 -2.04
C VAL A 315 -11.54 11.37 -1.90
N GLY A 316 -12.55 11.09 -1.07
CA GLY A 316 -13.65 12.01 -0.79
C GLY A 316 -13.16 13.34 -0.20
N ARG A 317 -12.26 13.30 0.79
CA ARG A 317 -11.66 14.49 1.42
C ARG A 317 -10.83 15.32 0.43
N ILE A 318 -10.03 14.67 -0.39
CA ILE A 318 -9.21 15.36 -1.41
C ILE A 318 -10.12 15.98 -2.46
N SER A 319 -11.11 15.23 -2.98
CA SER A 319 -12.06 15.68 -3.98
C SER A 319 -12.87 16.91 -3.54
N ALA A 320 -13.20 17.00 -2.26
CA ALA A 320 -13.89 18.17 -1.69
C ALA A 320 -13.03 19.46 -1.76
N LEU A 321 -11.73 19.36 -1.99
CA LEU A 321 -10.83 20.49 -2.19
C LEU A 321 -10.54 20.77 -3.67
N LEU A 322 -10.99 19.94 -4.61
CA LEU A 322 -10.82 20.15 -6.06
C LEU A 322 -11.99 20.94 -6.62
N PRO A 323 -11.84 21.51 -7.83
CA PRO A 323 -12.99 22.05 -8.55
C PRO A 323 -14.08 20.99 -8.75
N SER A 324 -15.33 21.40 -8.68
CA SER A 324 -16.51 20.53 -8.81
C SER A 324 -16.76 20.08 -10.26
N GLU A 325 -17.69 19.16 -10.45
CA GLU A 325 -18.16 18.76 -11.79
C GLU A 325 -18.80 19.92 -12.54
N GLU A 326 -19.47 20.85 -11.85
CA GLU A 326 -20.01 22.07 -12.43
C GLU A 326 -18.91 23.02 -12.91
N GLU A 327 -17.73 22.96 -12.29
CA GLU A 327 -16.52 23.70 -12.68
C GLU A 327 -15.66 22.92 -13.69
N GLY A 328 -16.20 21.82 -14.23
CA GLY A 328 -15.61 21.04 -15.32
C GLY A 328 -14.55 20.03 -14.87
N VAL A 329 -14.57 19.54 -13.63
CA VAL A 329 -13.65 18.48 -13.17
C VAL A 329 -14.46 17.26 -12.72
N LYS A 330 -14.18 16.09 -13.32
CA LYS A 330 -14.79 14.80 -12.97
C LYS A 330 -13.77 13.89 -12.27
N VAL A 331 -14.19 13.30 -11.15
CA VAL A 331 -13.33 12.44 -10.32
C VAL A 331 -13.70 10.98 -10.48
N HIS A 332 -12.68 10.12 -10.58
CA HIS A 332 -12.78 8.67 -10.69
C HIS A 332 -11.83 8.00 -9.70
N LEU A 333 -12.14 6.76 -9.32
CA LEU A 333 -11.26 5.89 -8.52
C LEU A 333 -11.11 4.56 -9.22
N SER A 334 -9.88 4.04 -9.25
CA SER A 334 -9.55 2.71 -9.73
C SER A 334 -8.47 2.07 -8.86
N PHE A 335 -8.27 0.76 -9.05
CA PHE A 335 -7.25 -0.01 -8.35
C PHE A 335 -6.30 -0.64 -9.35
N GLN A 336 -4.99 -0.42 -9.15
CA GLN A 336 -3.90 -0.89 -10.02
C GLN A 336 -3.28 -2.19 -9.52
N SER A 337 -2.31 -2.70 -10.28
CA SER A 337 -1.37 -3.76 -9.88
C SER A 337 -2.02 -5.11 -9.58
N ARG A 338 -3.16 -5.41 -10.20
CA ARG A 338 -3.83 -6.72 -10.08
C ARG A 338 -2.92 -7.87 -10.52
N VAL A 339 -2.83 -8.92 -9.69
CA VAL A 339 -2.01 -10.11 -9.99
C VAL A 339 -2.72 -11.42 -9.67
N GLY A 340 -2.40 -12.45 -10.47
CA GLY A 340 -2.85 -13.81 -10.26
C GLY A 340 -4.36 -14.04 -10.48
N PRO A 341 -4.86 -15.23 -10.09
CA PRO A 341 -6.22 -15.63 -10.36
C PRO A 341 -7.24 -15.20 -9.29
N VAL A 342 -6.78 -14.59 -8.18
CA VAL A 342 -7.65 -14.14 -7.09
C VAL A 342 -8.39 -12.87 -7.47
N GLU A 343 -9.56 -12.64 -6.89
CA GLU A 343 -10.30 -11.41 -7.08
C GLU A 343 -9.67 -10.28 -6.26
N TRP A 344 -9.47 -9.13 -6.93
CA TRP A 344 -8.91 -7.91 -6.36
C TRP A 344 -9.98 -6.83 -6.29
N LEU A 345 -9.71 -5.76 -5.53
CA LEU A 345 -10.58 -4.59 -5.49
C LEU A 345 -10.80 -4.01 -6.90
N ARG A 346 -12.04 -3.59 -7.16
CA ARG A 346 -12.50 -3.03 -8.43
C ARG A 346 -12.97 -1.57 -8.26
N PRO A 347 -13.06 -0.80 -9.37
CA PRO A 347 -12.70 -1.14 -10.77
C PRO A 347 -11.19 -1.16 -10.99
N TYR A 348 -10.71 -1.94 -11.96
CA TYR A 348 -9.28 -2.01 -12.28
C TYR A 348 -8.85 -0.85 -13.16
N THR A 349 -7.64 -0.32 -12.95
CA THR A 349 -7.12 0.82 -13.72
C THR A 349 -6.98 0.48 -15.21
N ASP A 350 -6.56 -0.75 -15.53
CA ASP A 350 -6.45 -1.24 -16.91
C ASP A 350 -7.80 -1.47 -17.62
N ASP A 351 -8.92 -1.52 -16.88
CA ASP A 351 -10.28 -1.53 -17.44
C ASP A 351 -10.87 -0.11 -17.53
N VAL A 352 -10.56 0.77 -16.56
CA VAL A 352 -11.11 2.13 -16.48
C VAL A 352 -10.53 3.03 -17.58
N LEU A 353 -9.24 2.95 -17.85
CA LEU A 353 -8.59 3.80 -18.87
C LEU A 353 -9.21 3.63 -20.28
N PRO A 354 -9.36 2.40 -20.81
CA PRO A 354 -10.06 2.20 -22.07
C PRO A 354 -11.51 2.71 -22.05
N SER A 355 -12.23 2.45 -20.96
CA SER A 355 -13.62 2.92 -20.82
C SER A 355 -13.74 4.44 -20.83
N LEU A 356 -12.81 5.18 -20.21
CA LEU A 356 -12.77 6.64 -20.30
C LEU A 356 -12.45 7.12 -21.72
N GLY A 357 -11.54 6.45 -22.42
CA GLY A 357 -11.24 6.73 -23.83
C GLY A 357 -12.47 6.53 -24.74
N GLU A 358 -13.22 5.43 -24.56
CA GLU A 358 -14.48 5.16 -25.27
C GLU A 358 -15.55 6.22 -24.99
N GLN A 359 -15.57 6.81 -23.78
CA GLN A 359 -16.43 7.94 -23.43
C GLN A 359 -15.98 9.27 -24.00
N GLY A 360 -14.86 9.31 -24.73
CA GLY A 360 -14.32 10.52 -25.38
C GLY A 360 -13.51 11.40 -24.44
N VAL A 361 -13.07 10.91 -23.29
CA VAL A 361 -12.18 11.65 -22.38
C VAL A 361 -10.86 11.95 -23.07
N LYS A 362 -10.42 13.22 -23.04
CA LYS A 362 -9.16 13.67 -23.60
C LYS A 362 -8.17 14.12 -22.54
N ASN A 363 -8.65 14.83 -21.52
CA ASN A 363 -7.84 15.46 -20.48
C ASN A 363 -7.91 14.64 -19.18
N LEU A 364 -6.81 14.00 -18.80
CA LEU A 364 -6.75 13.11 -17.62
C LEU A 364 -5.53 13.40 -16.75
N VAL A 365 -5.79 13.66 -15.49
CA VAL A 365 -4.78 13.66 -14.40
C VAL A 365 -4.89 12.35 -13.65
N VAL A 366 -3.82 11.56 -13.57
CA VAL A 366 -3.76 10.32 -12.76
C VAL A 366 -3.00 10.56 -11.47
N VAL A 367 -3.55 10.08 -10.35
CA VAL A 367 -3.05 10.33 -8.99
C VAL A 367 -2.70 9.02 -8.30
N PRO A 368 -1.41 8.77 -7.97
CA PRO A 368 -0.97 7.56 -7.25
C PRO A 368 -1.28 7.68 -5.75
N ILE A 369 -2.55 7.53 -5.34
CA ILE A 369 -3.04 7.91 -4.01
C ILE A 369 -2.50 7.05 -2.85
N SER A 370 -2.00 5.85 -3.11
CA SER A 370 -1.47 4.96 -2.07
C SER A 370 -0.01 5.25 -1.69
N PHE A 371 0.64 6.19 -2.38
CA PHE A 371 2.09 6.38 -2.31
C PHE A 371 2.48 7.83 -2.02
N VAL A 372 3.45 7.99 -1.13
CA VAL A 372 3.96 9.33 -0.76
C VAL A 372 5.35 9.61 -1.32
N SER A 373 5.99 8.62 -1.91
CA SER A 373 7.31 8.73 -2.54
C SER A 373 7.30 8.12 -3.92
N GLU A 374 8.05 8.72 -4.85
CA GLU A 374 8.24 8.12 -6.16
C GLU A 374 8.96 6.77 -6.05
N HIS A 375 8.51 5.81 -6.84
CA HIS A 375 9.07 4.47 -6.96
C HIS A 375 8.59 3.80 -8.26
N ILE A 376 8.82 2.51 -8.42
CA ILE A 376 8.53 1.79 -9.67
C ILE A 376 7.06 1.90 -10.09
N GLU A 377 6.10 1.82 -9.15
CA GLU A 377 4.68 1.84 -9.49
C GLU A 377 4.18 3.23 -9.93
N THR A 378 4.80 4.31 -9.45
CA THR A 378 4.45 5.67 -9.88
C THR A 378 5.15 6.06 -11.19
N LEU A 379 6.43 5.68 -11.35
CA LEU A 379 7.26 6.11 -12.46
C LEU A 379 7.17 5.18 -13.68
N GLU A 380 7.02 3.88 -13.47
CA GLU A 380 6.96 2.91 -14.58
C GLU A 380 5.51 2.48 -14.83
N GLU A 381 4.81 1.90 -13.84
CA GLU A 381 3.46 1.36 -14.04
C GLU A 381 2.46 2.46 -14.44
N ILE A 382 2.44 3.61 -13.72
CA ILE A 382 1.50 4.70 -14.02
C ILE A 382 2.00 5.57 -15.17
N ASP A 383 3.24 6.07 -15.12
CA ASP A 383 3.68 7.11 -16.05
C ASP A 383 4.24 6.56 -17.38
N ILE A 384 4.49 5.25 -17.47
CA ILE A 384 4.89 4.58 -18.71
C ILE A 384 3.77 3.64 -19.19
N GLU A 385 3.49 2.54 -18.46
CA GLU A 385 2.54 1.51 -18.94
C GLU A 385 1.10 2.05 -19.04
N TYR A 386 0.55 2.68 -18.00
CA TYR A 386 -0.81 3.21 -18.06
C TYR A 386 -0.95 4.44 -18.93
N ARG A 387 0.09 5.25 -19.05
CA ARG A 387 0.12 6.35 -20.03
C ARG A 387 0.04 5.83 -21.46
N GLU A 388 0.80 4.78 -21.82
CA GLU A 388 0.72 4.14 -23.13
C GLU A 388 -0.70 3.62 -23.40
N LEU A 389 -1.29 2.89 -22.44
CA LEU A 389 -2.66 2.39 -22.53
C LEU A 389 -3.69 3.52 -22.71
N ALA A 390 -3.55 4.62 -21.98
CA ALA A 390 -4.44 5.77 -22.09
C ALA A 390 -4.36 6.42 -23.47
N LEU A 391 -3.15 6.63 -24.01
CA LEU A 391 -2.93 7.16 -25.35
C LEU A 391 -3.51 6.25 -26.44
N GLU A 392 -3.30 4.92 -26.34
CA GLU A 392 -3.90 3.93 -27.24
C GLU A 392 -5.43 3.93 -27.17
N SER A 393 -6.01 4.26 -26.01
CA SER A 393 -7.45 4.37 -25.79
C SER A 393 -8.04 5.70 -26.26
N GLY A 394 -7.22 6.64 -26.74
CA GLY A 394 -7.66 7.94 -27.25
C GLY A 394 -7.70 9.08 -26.22
N ILE A 395 -7.13 8.88 -25.02
CA ILE A 395 -6.89 9.93 -24.02
C ILE A 395 -5.57 10.61 -24.41
N THR A 396 -5.64 11.79 -25.04
CA THR A 396 -4.48 12.44 -25.65
C THR A 396 -3.65 13.28 -24.70
N ASN A 397 -4.28 13.87 -23.70
CA ASN A 397 -3.66 14.83 -22.80
C ASN A 397 -3.53 14.21 -21.40
N TRP A 398 -2.44 13.48 -21.19
CA TRP A 398 -2.11 12.79 -19.96
C TRP A 398 -1.27 13.67 -19.04
N ARG A 399 -1.63 13.69 -17.76
CA ARG A 399 -0.83 14.23 -16.66
C ARG A 399 -0.77 13.21 -15.54
N ARG A 400 0.35 13.12 -14.85
CA ARG A 400 0.47 12.34 -13.60
C ARG A 400 0.80 13.29 -12.46
N SER A 401 -0.05 13.33 -11.43
CA SER A 401 0.28 14.03 -10.20
C SER A 401 1.53 13.38 -9.58
N PRO A 402 2.59 14.14 -9.27
CA PRO A 402 3.74 13.57 -8.60
C PRO A 402 3.36 13.06 -7.21
N ALA A 403 4.15 12.11 -6.68
CA ALA A 403 4.08 11.76 -5.28
C ALA A 403 4.52 12.96 -4.41
N LEU A 404 4.14 12.96 -3.13
CA LEU A 404 4.44 14.08 -2.22
C LEU A 404 5.93 14.32 -2.03
N ASN A 405 6.74 13.28 -2.05
CA ASN A 405 8.19 13.35 -1.86
C ASN A 405 8.55 14.25 -0.66
N THR A 406 9.17 15.39 -0.92
CA THR A 406 9.60 16.36 0.09
C THR A 406 8.74 17.63 0.11
N ASP A 407 7.45 17.55 -0.25
CA ASP A 407 6.53 18.69 -0.15
C ASP A 407 6.54 19.26 1.27
N ALA A 408 6.79 20.56 1.40
CA ALA A 408 7.00 21.20 2.69
C ALA A 408 5.78 21.11 3.62
N SER A 409 4.55 21.17 3.07
CA SER A 409 3.32 21.05 3.86
C SER A 409 3.15 19.63 4.38
N PHE A 410 3.48 18.63 3.57
CA PHE A 410 3.49 17.23 3.97
C PHE A 410 4.57 16.94 5.03
N ILE A 411 5.78 17.43 4.86
CA ILE A 411 6.86 17.29 5.87
C ILE A 411 6.46 17.91 7.21
N ASN A 412 5.86 19.10 7.19
CA ASN A 412 5.35 19.73 8.40
C ASN A 412 4.24 18.92 9.07
N GLU A 413 3.33 18.32 8.30
CA GLU A 413 2.29 17.43 8.82
C GLU A 413 2.89 16.18 9.46
N MET A 414 3.96 15.61 8.88
CA MET A 414 4.68 14.48 9.50
C MET A 414 5.24 14.87 10.87
N ALA A 415 5.85 16.05 10.98
CA ALA A 415 6.37 16.57 12.25
C ALA A 415 5.24 16.81 13.27
N ASP A 416 4.13 17.38 12.84
CA ASP A 416 2.95 17.61 13.68
C ASP A 416 2.40 16.27 14.22
N MET A 417 2.25 15.25 13.38
CA MET A 417 1.82 13.90 13.80
C MET A 417 2.76 13.28 14.84
N VAL A 418 4.08 13.42 14.65
CA VAL A 418 5.07 12.90 15.60
C VAL A 418 4.98 13.63 16.93
N ALA A 419 4.86 14.96 16.92
CA ALA A 419 4.72 15.76 18.14
C ALA A 419 3.42 15.41 18.90
N GLU A 420 2.31 15.25 18.20
CA GLU A 420 1.04 14.80 18.77
C GLU A 420 1.17 13.41 19.42
N ALA A 421 1.78 12.44 18.70
CA ALA A 421 1.95 11.08 19.20
C ALA A 421 2.88 10.99 20.44
N LEU A 422 3.82 11.91 20.59
CA LEU A 422 4.66 12.02 21.79
C LEU A 422 3.87 12.56 22.99
N ASN A 423 2.95 13.49 22.76
CA ASN A 423 2.14 14.11 23.81
C ASN A 423 0.92 13.25 24.18
N GLU A 424 0.28 12.66 23.18
CA GLU A 424 -0.91 11.83 23.32
C GLU A 424 -0.67 10.49 22.61
N PRO A 425 0.00 9.53 23.27
CA PRO A 425 0.30 8.23 22.68
C PRO A 425 -0.98 7.49 22.29
N SER A 426 -1.09 7.11 21.01
CA SER A 426 -2.31 6.50 20.50
C SER A 426 -2.41 5.00 20.76
N GLN A 427 -1.40 4.25 20.34
CA GLN A 427 -1.43 2.78 20.39
C GLN A 427 -0.02 2.20 20.53
N SER A 428 0.13 1.11 21.29
CA SER A 428 1.30 0.25 21.22
C SER A 428 1.29 -0.58 19.91
N ILE A 429 2.41 -1.20 19.57
CA ILE A 429 2.49 -2.12 18.41
C ILE A 429 1.42 -3.21 18.50
N THR A 430 1.25 -3.81 19.69
CA THR A 430 0.27 -4.88 19.91
C THR A 430 -1.16 -4.38 19.74
N GLU A 431 -1.50 -3.21 20.30
CA GLU A 431 -2.82 -2.60 20.14
C GLU A 431 -3.10 -2.25 18.68
N ALA A 432 -2.12 -1.69 17.96
CA ALA A 432 -2.24 -1.38 16.54
C ALA A 432 -2.45 -2.66 15.71
N CYS A 433 -1.76 -3.75 16.02
CA CYS A 433 -1.96 -5.03 15.35
C CYS A 433 -3.36 -5.61 15.63
N VAL A 434 -3.81 -5.58 16.87
CA VAL A 434 -5.15 -6.09 17.26
C VAL A 434 -6.27 -5.25 16.67
N ALA A 435 -6.18 -3.91 16.75
CA ALA A 435 -7.20 -3.01 16.25
C ALA A 435 -7.44 -3.15 14.73
N ASN A 436 -6.41 -3.57 13.99
CA ASN A 436 -6.43 -3.70 12.53
C ASN A 436 -6.39 -5.16 12.05
N ASN A 437 -6.73 -6.11 12.89
CA ASN A 437 -6.81 -7.55 12.58
C ASN A 437 -5.53 -8.19 12.01
N VAL A 438 -4.36 -7.62 12.29
CA VAL A 438 -3.06 -8.10 11.78
C VAL A 438 -2.72 -9.53 12.22
N GLY A 439 -3.42 -10.09 13.18
CA GLY A 439 -3.21 -11.48 13.65
C GLY A 439 -4.28 -12.48 13.21
N ASN A 440 -5.47 -12.04 12.83
CA ASN A 440 -6.58 -12.97 12.58
C ASN A 440 -6.38 -13.82 11.32
N LEU A 441 -5.72 -13.29 10.32
CA LEU A 441 -5.33 -14.07 9.12
C LEU A 441 -4.23 -15.10 9.42
N ALA A 442 -3.41 -14.87 10.46
CA ALA A 442 -2.40 -15.81 10.91
C ALA A 442 -2.98 -16.86 11.88
N LEU A 443 -4.00 -16.51 12.68
CA LEU A 443 -4.64 -17.42 13.66
C LEU A 443 -5.48 -18.50 12.97
N GLU A 444 -6.12 -18.24 11.83
CA GLU A 444 -6.77 -19.31 11.07
C GLU A 444 -5.76 -20.33 10.52
N SER A 445 -4.54 -19.91 10.20
CA SER A 445 -3.46 -20.81 9.81
C SER A 445 -2.89 -21.60 11.00
N VAL A 446 -2.88 -21.01 12.20
CA VAL A 446 -2.38 -21.65 13.44
C VAL A 446 -3.43 -22.57 14.06
N SER A 447 -4.73 -22.24 14.02
CA SER A 447 -5.78 -23.14 14.52
C SER A 447 -5.91 -24.39 13.65
N SER A 448 -5.76 -24.27 12.33
CA SER A 448 -5.68 -25.43 11.44
C SER A 448 -4.39 -26.25 11.61
N GLN A 449 -3.28 -25.65 12.09
CA GLN A 449 -2.05 -26.37 12.44
C GLN A 449 -2.15 -27.08 13.79
N MET A 450 -2.89 -26.54 14.76
CA MET A 450 -3.11 -27.21 16.05
C MET A 450 -4.02 -28.44 15.94
N GLU A 451 -5.00 -28.42 15.04
CA GLU A 451 -5.84 -29.62 14.79
C GLU A 451 -5.07 -30.74 14.06
N ILE A 452 -4.07 -30.41 13.24
CA ILE A 452 -3.19 -31.38 12.55
C ILE A 452 -2.05 -31.87 13.47
N SER A 453 -1.58 -31.06 14.42
CA SER A 453 -0.52 -31.44 15.36
C SER A 453 -0.94 -32.44 16.44
N SER A 454 -2.23 -32.70 16.63
CA SER A 454 -2.72 -33.78 17.47
C SER A 454 -2.58 -35.18 16.85
N ALA A 455 -2.23 -35.27 15.56
CA ALA A 455 -1.90 -36.51 14.85
C ALA A 455 -0.38 -36.56 14.58
N GLY A 456 0.37 -37.06 15.52
CA GLY A 456 1.82 -37.06 15.63
C GLY A 456 2.62 -37.29 14.33
N VAL A 457 3.42 -36.31 13.96
CA VAL A 457 4.64 -36.49 13.15
C VAL A 457 5.70 -35.49 13.64
N GLY A 458 6.91 -36.03 13.86
CA GLY A 458 8.03 -35.34 14.50
C GLY A 458 8.52 -34.10 13.75
N GLY A 459 8.95 -33.11 14.54
CA GLY A 459 9.43 -31.83 14.09
C GLY A 459 10.68 -31.93 13.20
N VAL A 460 10.60 -31.31 12.04
CA VAL A 460 11.78 -30.96 11.23
C VAL A 460 12.09 -29.50 11.52
N GLY A 461 13.27 -29.26 12.12
CA GLY A 461 13.74 -27.95 12.49
C GLY A 461 13.82 -27.00 11.29
N TYR A 462 13.34 -25.81 11.47
CA TYR A 462 13.41 -24.71 10.52
C TYR A 462 14.88 -24.30 10.38
N ASP A 463 15.40 -24.35 9.15
CA ASP A 463 16.78 -23.95 8.88
C ASP A 463 16.87 -22.42 8.70
N ASP A 464 16.85 -21.69 9.81
CA ASP A 464 17.07 -20.23 9.91
C ASP A 464 18.43 -19.80 9.33
N ASP A 465 19.34 -20.74 9.10
CA ASP A 465 20.73 -20.47 8.71
C ASP A 465 20.88 -20.13 7.21
N LEU A 466 19.99 -20.61 6.34
CA LEU A 466 20.08 -20.30 4.90
C LEU A 466 19.65 -18.85 4.60
N ALA A 467 18.58 -18.37 5.22
CA ALA A 467 18.16 -16.96 5.10
C ALA A 467 19.16 -16.03 5.80
N GLY A 468 19.68 -16.44 6.96
CA GLY A 468 20.72 -15.71 7.69
C GLY A 468 22.07 -15.68 6.96
N ARG A 469 22.45 -16.74 6.25
CA ARG A 469 23.67 -16.78 5.39
C ARG A 469 23.51 -15.91 4.15
N ALA A 470 22.33 -15.92 3.51
CA ALA A 470 22.05 -15.04 2.37
C ALA A 470 22.06 -13.55 2.79
N ARG A 471 21.53 -13.21 3.96
CA ARG A 471 21.58 -11.85 4.54
C ARG A 471 23.03 -11.45 4.88
N ARG A 472 23.85 -12.33 5.49
CA ARG A 472 25.27 -12.05 5.84
C ARG A 472 26.14 -11.83 4.61
N LEU A 473 26.05 -12.67 3.59
CA LEU A 473 26.80 -12.53 2.34
C LEU A 473 26.47 -11.25 1.57
N ARG A 474 25.24 -10.74 1.68
CA ARG A 474 24.79 -9.48 1.07
C ARG A 474 25.21 -8.26 1.87
N LYS A 475 25.19 -8.32 3.21
CA LYS A 475 25.68 -7.25 4.09
C LYS A 475 27.15 -6.91 3.82
N ASP A 476 28.01 -7.93 3.60
CA ASP A 476 29.41 -7.75 3.27
C ASP A 476 29.60 -7.08 1.89
N ARG A 477 28.72 -7.36 0.93
CA ARG A 477 28.77 -6.75 -0.39
C ARG A 477 28.32 -5.28 -0.34
N TYR A 478 27.23 -5.00 0.39
CA TYR A 478 26.70 -3.63 0.59
C TYR A 478 27.69 -2.73 1.32
N SER A 479 28.29 -3.20 2.41
CA SER A 479 29.33 -2.45 3.15
C SER A 479 30.56 -2.14 2.28
N ARG A 480 30.96 -3.04 1.37
CA ARG A 480 32.05 -2.81 0.42
C ARG A 480 31.70 -1.80 -0.67
N THR A 481 30.42 -1.69 -1.03
CA THR A 481 29.94 -0.73 -2.05
C THR A 481 29.89 0.69 -1.50
N ILE A 482 29.48 0.87 -0.24
CA ILE A 482 29.47 2.18 0.43
C ILE A 482 30.89 2.70 0.64
N LEU A 483 31.83 1.84 1.07
CA LEU A 483 33.24 2.20 1.25
C LEU A 483 33.96 2.59 -0.05
N LYS A 484 33.46 2.16 -1.22
CA LYS A 484 34.01 2.55 -2.54
C LYS A 484 33.42 3.85 -3.10
N ARG A 485 32.33 4.39 -2.53
CA ARG A 485 31.73 5.66 -2.95
C ARG A 485 32.06 6.85 -2.06
N GLY A 486 32.90 6.65 -1.05
CA GLY A 486 33.37 7.66 -0.11
C GLY A 486 34.79 8.19 -0.36
N ASP A 487 35.38 7.90 -1.55
CA ASP A 487 36.65 8.49 -2.02
C ASP A 487 36.44 9.35 -3.26
#